data_234b3256884a6b6958b92c2e1220eebf
#
_entry.id   234b3256884a6b6958b92c2e1220eebf
#
_cell.length_a   1.000
_cell.length_b   1.000
_cell.length_c   1.000
_cell.angle_alpha   90.00
_cell.angle_beta   90.00
_cell.angle_gamma   90.00
#
_symmetry.space_group_name_H-M   'P 1'
#
loop_
_entity.id
_entity.type
_entity.pdbx_description
1 polymer ?
#
loop_
_entity_poly.entity_id
_entity_poly.type
_entity_poly.pdbx_seq_one_letter_code
_entity_poly.pdbx_strand_id
1 'polypeptide(L)'
;MTASNEFDSQAPADMAVDTDFDEHGAADELAPDVPLPPPGAAAVLGPALDGARTFARMLATQGVERGLIGPHEVPRLWERHLLNCAVVADLIDSRYRTLADIGSGAGLPGLVLALMRPELSVTLLEPMERRCRFLSECVAELGLANASVLRGRAEETVLRADVATARAVAPLDRLAEMAVRVVRPGGMVLAIKGRTAADELTKARPVLRRIGARGAEVVRAGEGKVDPATTVVRFFARLGRALGGAQLLPAGHGESTGGGPERSPRNRPRLAGWPANSPDAWRPAGRCGQNRRPRLAGTSGARRVRAHRVSTERRPRIERRSGERGRV
;
A
#
# COMPACT_ATOMS: atom_id res chain seq x y z
N MET A 1 70.55 36.59 38.90
CA MET A 1 70.51 37.21 37.60
C MET A 1 69.12 37.07 37.13
N THR A 2 68.37 38.07 37.28
CA THR A 2 66.96 38.25 37.08
C THR A 2 66.76 39.12 35.87
N ALA A 3 65.92 38.71 35.00
CA ALA A 3 65.42 39.58 33.93
C ALA A 3 63.87 39.47 33.92
N SER A 4 63.29 40.51 34.38
CA SER A 4 61.87 40.86 34.30
C SER A 4 61.56 41.24 32.86
N ASN A 5 60.45 40.86 32.33
CA ASN A 5 59.87 41.43 31.17
C ASN A 5 58.39 41.68 31.35
N GLU A 6 58.10 42.99 31.50
CA GLU A 6 56.76 43.57 31.44
C GLU A 6 56.18 43.35 30.00
N PHE A 7 54.95 42.92 29.88
CA PHE A 7 54.21 42.92 28.66
C PHE A 7 53.03 43.88 28.79
N ASP A 8 53.15 44.88 27.95
CA ASP A 8 52.25 46.01 27.76
C ASP A 8 50.91 45.56 27.20
N SER A 9 49.87 46.13 27.79
CA SER A 9 48.49 45.92 27.47
C SER A 9 48.05 46.96 26.43
N GLN A 10 47.81 46.53 25.20
CA GLN A 10 47.06 47.31 24.22
C GLN A 10 45.99 46.45 23.55
N ALA A 11 44.73 46.78 23.85
CA ALA A 11 43.56 46.29 23.12
C ALA A 11 43.38 47.11 21.84
N PRO A 12 43.06 46.48 20.71
CA PRO A 12 42.48 47.18 19.57
C PRO A 12 40.96 47.04 19.57
N ALA A 13 40.34 48.19 19.27
CA ALA A 13 38.93 48.43 19.13
C ALA A 13 38.26 47.70 17.97
N ASP A 14 36.96 47.50 18.11
CA ASP A 14 35.91 47.39 17.08
C ASP A 14 36.24 46.70 15.77
N MET A 15 35.81 45.47 15.65
CA MET A 15 35.35 44.89 14.42
C MET A 15 33.89 44.50 14.55
N ALA A 16 33.02 45.27 13.89
CA ALA A 16 31.66 44.93 13.63
C ALA A 16 31.62 43.61 12.83
N VAL A 17 31.04 42.58 13.40
CA VAL A 17 30.75 41.34 12.71
C VAL A 17 29.42 41.55 12.00
N ASP A 18 29.48 41.76 10.67
CA ASP A 18 28.34 41.63 9.79
C ASP A 18 27.86 40.19 9.87
N THR A 19 26.73 39.97 10.53
CA THR A 19 25.99 38.73 10.52
C THR A 19 24.98 38.75 9.37
N ASP A 20 25.45 38.69 8.13
CA ASP A 20 24.65 38.18 7.03
C ASP A 20 24.71 36.66 7.06
N PHE A 21 23.82 36.05 7.84
CA PHE A 21 23.48 34.66 7.66
C PHE A 21 22.58 34.56 6.40
N ASP A 22 23.23 34.29 5.28
CA ASP A 22 22.56 33.76 4.10
C ASP A 22 21.92 32.41 4.45
N GLU A 23 20.65 32.45 4.85
CA GLU A 23 19.78 31.27 5.05
C GLU A 23 19.28 30.66 3.72
N HIS A 24 20.07 30.74 2.66
CA HIS A 24 19.70 30.11 1.37
C HIS A 24 20.92 29.41 0.76
N GLY A 25 21.17 28.16 1.17
CA GLY A 25 22.23 27.44 0.48
C GLY A 25 22.75 26.17 1.13
N ALA A 26 21.92 25.33 1.70
CA ALA A 26 22.40 24.02 2.14
C ALA A 26 21.29 22.96 2.10
N ALA A 27 20.85 22.56 0.92
CA ALA A 27 20.10 21.30 0.72
C ALA A 27 19.86 20.97 -0.78
N ASP A 28 20.81 21.19 -1.65
CA ASP A 28 20.67 20.70 -3.04
C ASP A 28 21.93 19.96 -3.51
N GLU A 29 22.51 19.20 -2.60
CA GLU A 29 23.62 18.30 -2.92
C GLU A 29 23.04 16.94 -3.30
N LEU A 30 22.87 16.73 -4.64
CA LEU A 30 22.71 15.43 -5.30
C LEU A 30 21.59 14.53 -4.76
N ALA A 31 20.35 15.03 -4.73
CA ALA A 31 19.22 14.13 -4.79
C ALA A 31 19.28 13.37 -6.13
N PRO A 32 19.29 12.02 -6.14
CA PRO A 32 19.22 11.27 -7.38
C PRO A 32 18.03 11.80 -8.19
N ASP A 33 18.18 11.92 -9.51
CA ASP A 33 17.14 12.44 -10.43
C ASP A 33 15.84 11.63 -10.27
N VAL A 34 15.02 12.02 -9.28
CA VAL A 34 13.73 11.37 -9.03
C VAL A 34 12.80 11.81 -10.14
N PRO A 35 12.34 10.90 -11.01
CA PRO A 35 11.51 11.28 -12.13
C PRO A 35 10.21 11.92 -11.65
N LEU A 36 9.84 13.04 -12.30
CA LEU A 36 8.55 13.69 -12.05
C LEU A 36 7.40 12.79 -12.51
N PRO A 37 6.21 12.91 -11.89
CA PRO A 37 5.03 12.20 -12.35
C PRO A 37 4.70 12.61 -13.81
N PRO A 38 4.41 11.64 -14.69
CA PRO A 38 4.09 11.93 -16.08
C PRO A 38 2.73 12.65 -16.19
N PRO A 39 2.45 13.33 -17.32
CA PRO A 39 1.13 13.84 -17.61
C PRO A 39 0.07 12.72 -17.46
N GLY A 40 -1.01 12.98 -16.77
CA GLY A 40 -2.04 11.95 -16.50
C GLY A 40 -1.88 11.18 -15.19
N ALA A 41 -0.71 11.23 -14.53
CA ALA A 41 -0.54 10.57 -13.22
C ALA A 41 -1.57 11.06 -12.19
N ALA A 42 -1.88 12.37 -12.21
CA ALA A 42 -2.91 12.94 -11.35
C ALA A 42 -4.32 12.39 -11.62
N ALA A 43 -4.65 12.10 -12.87
CA ALA A 43 -5.93 11.51 -13.24
C ALA A 43 -6.07 10.05 -12.74
N VAL A 44 -4.96 9.31 -12.66
CA VAL A 44 -4.93 7.93 -12.15
C VAL A 44 -4.90 7.89 -10.63
N LEU A 45 -4.06 8.71 -10.02
CA LEU A 45 -3.77 8.65 -8.58
C LEU A 45 -4.70 9.53 -7.74
N GLY A 46 -5.26 10.60 -8.33
CA GLY A 46 -6.12 11.51 -7.58
C GLY A 46 -5.48 12.00 -6.27
N PRO A 47 -6.18 11.86 -5.12
CA PRO A 47 -5.66 12.28 -3.82
C PRO A 47 -4.39 11.55 -3.37
N ALA A 48 -4.08 10.37 -3.94
CA ALA A 48 -2.89 9.59 -3.60
C ALA A 48 -1.60 10.13 -4.25
N LEU A 49 -1.68 11.16 -5.12
CA LEU A 49 -0.54 11.63 -5.91
C LEU A 49 0.65 12.09 -5.05
N ASP A 50 0.41 12.85 -3.99
CA ASP A 50 1.49 13.37 -3.15
C ASP A 50 2.17 12.26 -2.34
N GLY A 51 1.40 11.32 -1.81
CA GLY A 51 1.95 10.09 -1.21
C GLY A 51 2.77 9.27 -2.22
N ALA A 52 2.29 9.16 -3.46
CA ALA A 52 3.01 8.45 -4.52
C ALA A 52 4.33 9.16 -4.91
N ARG A 53 4.38 10.51 -4.88
CA ARG A 53 5.63 11.28 -5.07
C ARG A 53 6.64 10.99 -3.97
N THR A 54 6.20 11.00 -2.72
CA THR A 54 7.04 10.67 -1.57
C THR A 54 7.56 9.23 -1.69
N PHE A 55 6.70 8.29 -2.07
CA PHE A 55 7.10 6.90 -2.27
C PHE A 55 8.05 6.72 -3.46
N ALA A 56 7.85 7.44 -4.58
CA ALA A 56 8.78 7.45 -5.72
C ALA A 56 10.18 7.89 -5.29
N ARG A 57 10.29 8.96 -4.48
CA ARG A 57 11.56 9.43 -3.92
C ARG A 57 12.21 8.36 -3.05
N MET A 58 11.49 7.73 -2.12
CA MET A 58 12.02 6.67 -1.29
C MET A 58 12.53 5.48 -2.10
N LEU A 59 11.81 5.11 -3.16
CA LEU A 59 12.24 4.03 -4.06
C LEU A 59 13.51 4.41 -4.82
N ALA A 60 13.60 5.64 -5.34
CA ALA A 60 14.74 6.13 -6.12
C ALA A 60 16.01 6.29 -5.27
N THR A 61 15.87 6.58 -3.98
CA THR A 61 16.99 6.76 -3.03
C THR A 61 17.24 5.47 -2.24
N GLN A 62 16.63 5.34 -1.09
CA GLN A 62 16.80 4.21 -0.16
C GLN A 62 16.49 2.84 -0.79
N GLY A 63 15.51 2.80 -1.72
CA GLY A 63 15.16 1.57 -2.44
C GLY A 63 16.30 1.07 -3.32
N VAL A 64 17.00 1.98 -4.01
CA VAL A 64 18.20 1.68 -4.82
C VAL A 64 19.37 1.32 -3.92
N GLU A 65 19.67 2.11 -2.91
CA GLU A 65 20.76 1.87 -1.96
C GLU A 65 20.67 0.48 -1.31
N ARG A 66 19.45 0.04 -0.98
CA ARG A 66 19.19 -1.27 -0.35
C ARG A 66 18.99 -2.40 -1.35
N GLY A 67 19.13 -2.15 -2.66
CA GLY A 67 18.96 -3.14 -3.73
C GLY A 67 17.55 -3.69 -3.84
N LEU A 68 16.53 -2.89 -3.52
CA LEU A 68 15.11 -3.24 -3.64
C LEU A 68 14.57 -2.90 -5.03
N ILE A 69 15.11 -1.83 -5.63
CA ILE A 69 14.87 -1.38 -7.01
C ILE A 69 16.24 -1.26 -7.69
N GLY A 70 16.34 -1.74 -8.92
CA GLY A 70 17.56 -1.53 -9.70
C GLY A 70 17.68 -0.06 -10.14
N PRO A 71 18.89 0.51 -10.21
CA PRO A 71 19.07 1.91 -10.62
C PRO A 71 18.51 2.19 -12.02
N HIS A 72 18.57 1.22 -12.93
CA HIS A 72 17.97 1.33 -14.28
C HIS A 72 16.44 1.33 -14.30
N GLU A 73 15.77 1.01 -13.20
CA GLU A 73 14.32 1.09 -13.05
C GLU A 73 13.86 2.48 -12.57
N VAL A 74 14.76 3.31 -12.04
CA VAL A 74 14.42 4.66 -11.53
C VAL A 74 13.73 5.52 -12.60
N PRO A 75 14.23 5.65 -13.85
CA PRO A 75 13.56 6.42 -14.90
C PRO A 75 12.15 5.91 -15.26
N ARG A 76 11.81 4.67 -14.86
CA ARG A 76 10.53 3.99 -15.17
C ARG A 76 9.64 3.82 -13.96
N LEU A 77 9.97 4.46 -12.82
CA LEU A 77 9.24 4.27 -11.57
C LEU A 77 7.74 4.57 -11.72
N TRP A 78 7.40 5.63 -12.44
CA TRP A 78 6.02 6.04 -12.59
C TRP A 78 5.22 5.05 -13.44
N GLU A 79 5.60 4.84 -14.69
CA GLU A 79 4.82 4.05 -15.64
C GLU A 79 4.85 2.56 -15.29
N ARG A 80 6.05 2.05 -14.99
CA ARG A 80 6.24 0.62 -14.82
C ARG A 80 5.90 0.11 -13.41
N HIS A 81 5.98 0.98 -12.40
CA HIS A 81 5.82 0.58 -11.02
C HIS A 81 4.60 1.24 -10.36
N LEU A 82 4.55 2.54 -10.22
CA LEU A 82 3.52 3.21 -9.46
C LEU A 82 2.16 3.17 -10.16
N LEU A 83 2.06 3.68 -11.39
CA LEU A 83 0.81 3.70 -12.14
C LEU A 83 0.32 2.30 -12.49
N ASN A 84 1.26 1.41 -12.85
CA ASN A 84 0.96 0.01 -13.10
C ASN A 84 0.34 -0.70 -11.88
N CYS A 85 0.74 -0.33 -10.65
CA CYS A 85 0.14 -0.84 -9.42
C CYS A 85 -1.16 -0.12 -9.07
N ALA A 86 -1.24 1.20 -9.28
CA ALA A 86 -2.39 2.02 -8.92
C ALA A 86 -3.68 1.58 -9.60
N VAL A 87 -3.62 1.28 -10.90
CA VAL A 87 -4.81 0.86 -11.67
C VAL A 87 -5.38 -0.49 -11.24
N VAL A 88 -4.64 -1.28 -10.46
CA VAL A 88 -5.16 -2.53 -9.88
C VAL A 88 -6.22 -2.25 -8.81
N ALA A 89 -6.21 -1.06 -8.20
CA ALA A 89 -7.23 -0.62 -7.26
C ALA A 89 -8.65 -0.66 -7.85
N ASP A 90 -8.81 -0.43 -9.16
CA ASP A 90 -10.08 -0.47 -9.87
C ASP A 90 -10.72 -1.89 -9.91
N LEU A 91 -9.90 -2.92 -9.74
CA LEU A 91 -10.37 -4.32 -9.69
C LEU A 91 -10.88 -4.74 -8.30
N ILE A 92 -10.68 -3.90 -7.29
CA ILE A 92 -11.04 -4.20 -5.91
C ILE A 92 -12.38 -3.55 -5.58
N ASP A 93 -13.42 -4.36 -5.48
CA ASP A 93 -14.78 -3.93 -5.11
C ASP A 93 -14.80 -3.31 -3.71
N SER A 94 -15.66 -2.29 -3.51
CA SER A 94 -15.80 -1.57 -2.24
C SER A 94 -16.29 -2.42 -1.07
N ARG A 95 -16.85 -3.61 -1.33
CA ARG A 95 -17.24 -4.58 -0.28
C ARG A 95 -16.06 -5.21 0.43
N TYR A 96 -14.87 -5.25 -0.18
CA TYR A 96 -13.66 -5.79 0.43
C TYR A 96 -13.06 -4.79 1.41
N ARG A 97 -12.53 -5.29 2.53
CA ARG A 97 -11.97 -4.46 3.62
C ARG A 97 -10.54 -4.80 3.96
N THR A 98 -10.09 -6.00 3.62
CA THR A 98 -8.74 -6.46 3.96
C THR A 98 -7.99 -6.95 2.72
N LEU A 99 -6.74 -6.55 2.63
CA LEU A 99 -5.83 -6.94 1.55
C LEU A 99 -4.51 -7.45 2.12
N ALA A 100 -4.01 -8.55 1.59
CA ALA A 100 -2.68 -9.04 1.86
C ALA A 100 -1.82 -8.95 0.59
N ASP A 101 -0.70 -8.25 0.67
CA ASP A 101 0.29 -8.19 -0.40
C ASP A 101 1.38 -9.24 -0.13
N ILE A 102 1.42 -10.28 -0.95
CA ILE A 102 2.32 -11.43 -0.77
C ILE A 102 3.68 -11.11 -1.39
N GLY A 103 4.73 -11.18 -0.57
CA GLY A 103 6.09 -10.88 -0.99
C GLY A 103 6.24 -9.41 -1.39
N SER A 104 5.84 -8.51 -0.51
CA SER A 104 5.72 -7.06 -0.78
C SER A 104 7.01 -6.41 -1.29
N GLY A 105 8.18 -6.96 -0.95
CA GLY A 105 9.48 -6.52 -1.47
C GLY A 105 9.76 -5.04 -1.22
N ALA A 106 9.75 -4.25 -2.29
CA ALA A 106 9.88 -2.80 -2.24
C ALA A 106 8.54 -2.07 -1.94
N GLY A 107 7.46 -2.80 -1.57
CA GLY A 107 6.15 -2.23 -1.29
C GLY A 107 5.20 -2.16 -2.50
N LEU A 108 5.48 -2.93 -3.54
CA LEU A 108 4.73 -2.90 -4.80
C LEU A 108 4.02 -4.24 -5.05
N PRO A 109 2.67 -4.28 -5.11
CA PRO A 109 1.75 -3.14 -5.20
C PRO A 109 1.21 -2.63 -3.86
N GLY A 110 1.47 -3.28 -2.72
CA GLY A 110 0.76 -3.09 -1.46
C GLY A 110 0.70 -1.65 -0.95
N LEU A 111 1.83 -0.91 -0.92
CA LEU A 111 1.85 0.49 -0.47
C LEU A 111 1.09 1.41 -1.42
N VAL A 112 1.17 1.16 -2.74
CA VAL A 112 0.40 1.94 -3.72
C VAL A 112 -1.10 1.72 -3.52
N LEU A 113 -1.52 0.47 -3.29
CA LEU A 113 -2.92 0.15 -3.02
C LEU A 113 -3.40 0.73 -1.69
N ALA A 114 -2.54 0.80 -0.67
CA ALA A 114 -2.85 1.46 0.60
C ALA A 114 -3.08 2.97 0.44
N LEU A 115 -2.28 3.63 -0.40
CA LEU A 115 -2.47 5.04 -0.76
C LEU A 115 -3.77 5.27 -1.54
N MET A 116 -4.08 4.39 -2.51
CA MET A 116 -5.26 4.49 -3.38
C MET A 116 -6.57 4.18 -2.66
N ARG A 117 -6.54 3.35 -1.64
CA ARG A 117 -7.72 2.76 -0.98
C ARG A 117 -7.58 2.86 0.54
N PRO A 118 -7.74 4.07 1.11
CA PRO A 118 -7.56 4.29 2.55
C PRO A 118 -8.54 3.50 3.43
N GLU A 119 -9.64 3.01 2.86
CA GLU A 119 -10.62 2.15 3.54
C GLU A 119 -10.22 0.67 3.60
N LEU A 120 -9.16 0.25 2.88
CA LEU A 120 -8.63 -1.10 2.96
C LEU A 120 -7.58 -1.21 4.07
N SER A 121 -7.69 -2.22 4.92
CA SER A 121 -6.59 -2.62 5.80
C SER A 121 -5.62 -3.49 5.00
N VAL A 122 -4.41 -2.99 4.76
CA VAL A 122 -3.39 -3.64 3.93
C VAL A 122 -2.32 -4.27 4.80
N THR A 123 -2.11 -5.57 4.66
CA THR A 123 -1.00 -6.30 5.28
C THR A 123 0.08 -6.57 4.24
N LEU A 124 1.27 -6.00 4.47
CA LEU A 124 2.47 -6.20 3.66
C LEU A 124 3.21 -7.44 4.19
N LEU A 125 3.08 -8.58 3.51
CA LEU A 125 3.67 -9.85 3.92
C LEU A 125 5.03 -10.06 3.24
N GLU A 126 6.12 -10.05 4.01
CA GLU A 126 7.47 -10.14 3.49
C GLU A 126 8.36 -10.98 4.43
N PRO A 127 9.07 -12.02 3.96
CA PRO A 127 9.91 -12.85 4.83
C PRO A 127 11.24 -12.20 5.21
N MET A 128 11.79 -11.30 4.39
CA MET A 128 13.13 -10.75 4.62
C MET A 128 13.10 -9.55 5.55
N GLU A 129 13.78 -9.64 6.69
CA GLU A 129 13.82 -8.58 7.70
C GLU A 129 14.24 -7.21 7.16
N ARG A 130 15.30 -7.16 6.33
CA ARG A 130 15.76 -5.89 5.74
C ARG A 130 14.68 -5.20 4.90
N ARG A 131 13.83 -5.99 4.19
CA ARG A 131 12.70 -5.47 3.41
C ARG A 131 11.56 -5.04 4.32
N CYS A 132 11.26 -5.81 5.36
CA CYS A 132 10.27 -5.42 6.37
C CYS A 132 10.62 -4.08 7.02
N ARG A 133 11.91 -3.84 7.30
CA ARG A 133 12.38 -2.55 7.85
C ARG A 133 12.10 -1.40 6.89
N PHE A 134 12.47 -1.54 5.62
CA PHE A 134 12.16 -0.54 4.59
C PHE A 134 10.66 -0.29 4.45
N LEU A 135 9.84 -1.35 4.42
CA LEU A 135 8.38 -1.24 4.37
C LEU A 135 7.82 -0.47 5.57
N SER A 136 8.33 -0.73 6.77
CA SER A 136 7.91 -0.02 7.98
C SER A 136 8.28 1.46 7.95
N GLU A 137 9.44 1.79 7.43
CA GLU A 137 9.87 3.18 7.20
C GLU A 137 8.96 3.86 6.17
N CYS A 138 8.60 3.17 5.06
CA CYS A 138 7.65 3.69 4.10
C CYS A 138 6.26 3.93 4.69
N VAL A 139 5.75 2.99 5.48
CA VAL A 139 4.44 3.13 6.16
C VAL A 139 4.43 4.36 7.07
N ALA A 140 5.52 4.59 7.83
CA ALA A 140 5.65 5.74 8.71
C ALA A 140 5.76 7.06 7.94
N GLU A 141 6.64 7.14 6.94
CA GLU A 141 6.88 8.34 6.12
C GLU A 141 5.63 8.75 5.32
N LEU A 142 4.88 7.77 4.81
CA LEU A 142 3.64 7.99 4.08
C LEU A 142 2.42 8.23 4.98
N GLY A 143 2.57 8.12 6.29
CA GLY A 143 1.47 8.29 7.25
C GLY A 143 0.33 7.29 7.07
N LEU A 144 0.60 6.06 6.62
CA LEU A 144 -0.41 5.06 6.29
C LEU A 144 -0.94 4.36 7.55
N ALA A 145 -2.03 4.87 8.12
CA ALA A 145 -2.70 4.24 9.26
C ALA A 145 -3.39 2.91 8.89
N ASN A 146 -3.60 2.66 7.59
CA ASN A 146 -4.27 1.49 7.04
C ASN A 146 -3.31 0.41 6.52
N ALA A 147 -1.99 0.56 6.70
CA ALA A 147 -0.99 -0.42 6.28
C ALA A 147 -0.20 -0.97 7.47
N SER A 148 0.08 -2.26 7.47
CA SER A 148 0.90 -2.93 8.46
C SER A 148 1.87 -3.91 7.81
N VAL A 149 3.04 -4.10 8.41
CA VAL A 149 4.06 -5.03 7.93
C VAL A 149 4.03 -6.30 8.77
N LEU A 150 3.88 -7.45 8.09
CA LEU A 150 3.96 -8.76 8.70
C LEU A 150 5.17 -9.52 8.16
N ARG A 151 6.16 -9.77 9.03
CA ARG A 151 7.29 -10.61 8.67
C ARG A 151 6.89 -12.07 8.69
N GLY A 152 6.98 -12.75 7.55
CA GLY A 152 6.64 -14.17 7.44
C GLY A 152 6.45 -14.62 6.00
N ARG A 153 6.22 -15.93 5.84
CA ARG A 153 5.88 -16.55 4.56
C ARG A 153 4.38 -16.79 4.47
N ALA A 154 3.84 -16.79 3.26
CA ALA A 154 2.42 -17.05 3.03
C ALA A 154 1.96 -18.41 3.58
N GLU A 155 2.84 -19.40 3.56
CA GLU A 155 2.59 -20.75 4.03
C GLU A 155 2.51 -20.86 5.56
N GLU A 156 3.10 -19.92 6.28
CA GLU A 156 3.28 -19.93 7.74
C GLU A 156 2.30 -18.98 8.45
N THR A 157 1.52 -18.19 7.68
CA THR A 157 0.63 -17.19 8.23
C THR A 157 -0.79 -17.72 8.46
N VAL A 158 -1.48 -17.10 9.42
CA VAL A 158 -2.91 -17.32 9.70
C VAL A 158 -3.83 -16.27 9.07
N LEU A 159 -3.29 -15.41 8.19
CA LEU A 159 -4.08 -14.39 7.49
C LEU A 159 -5.28 -15.00 6.77
N ARG A 160 -6.37 -14.21 6.70
CA ARG A 160 -7.61 -14.55 5.96
C ARG A 160 -8.17 -13.28 5.34
N ALA A 161 -7.38 -12.65 4.46
CA ALA A 161 -7.77 -11.41 3.79
C ALA A 161 -8.92 -11.63 2.79
N ASP A 162 -9.64 -10.57 2.49
CA ASP A 162 -10.64 -10.56 1.42
C ASP A 162 -9.98 -10.68 0.04
N VAL A 163 -8.85 -9.99 -0.11
CA VAL A 163 -8.07 -9.92 -1.35
C VAL A 163 -6.61 -10.26 -1.05
N ALA A 164 -5.99 -11.06 -1.90
CA ALA A 164 -4.54 -11.18 -1.95
C ALA A 164 -4.03 -10.59 -3.26
N THR A 165 -2.92 -9.88 -3.18
CA THR A 165 -2.19 -9.40 -4.36
C THR A 165 -0.74 -9.89 -4.32
N ALA A 166 -0.10 -9.94 -5.47
CA ALA A 166 1.31 -10.24 -5.59
C ALA A 166 1.86 -9.72 -6.91
N ARG A 167 3.14 -9.34 -6.91
CA ARG A 167 3.89 -8.93 -8.09
C ARG A 167 5.29 -9.54 -8.06
N ALA A 168 5.69 -10.22 -9.14
CA ALA A 168 7.05 -10.76 -9.31
C ALA A 168 7.53 -11.71 -8.19
N VAL A 169 6.62 -12.45 -7.54
CA VAL A 169 6.93 -13.35 -6.43
C VAL A 169 7.33 -14.74 -6.91
N ALA A 170 6.48 -15.36 -7.76
CA ALA A 170 6.67 -16.73 -8.23
C ALA A 170 5.88 -16.97 -9.54
N PRO A 171 6.12 -18.06 -10.28
CA PRO A 171 5.23 -18.56 -11.31
C PRO A 171 3.81 -18.73 -10.76
N LEU A 172 2.81 -18.59 -11.63
CA LEU A 172 1.40 -18.49 -11.22
C LEU A 172 0.89 -19.72 -10.46
N ASP A 173 1.31 -20.91 -10.84
CA ASP A 173 0.95 -22.17 -10.18
C ASP A 173 1.36 -22.17 -8.70
N ARG A 174 2.63 -21.83 -8.42
CA ARG A 174 3.15 -21.72 -7.06
C ARG A 174 2.52 -20.57 -6.29
N LEU A 175 2.36 -19.40 -6.96
CA LEU A 175 1.72 -18.25 -6.33
C LEU A 175 0.27 -18.58 -5.93
N ALA A 176 -0.47 -19.33 -6.76
CA ALA A 176 -1.85 -19.70 -6.46
C ALA A 176 -1.95 -20.55 -5.17
N GLU A 177 -1.03 -21.49 -4.96
CA GLU A 177 -0.98 -22.28 -3.72
C GLU A 177 -0.69 -21.43 -2.47
N MET A 178 0.20 -20.44 -2.59
CA MET A 178 0.49 -19.49 -1.53
C MET A 178 -0.72 -18.59 -1.24
N ALA A 179 -1.33 -18.03 -2.28
CA ALA A 179 -2.40 -17.04 -2.16
C ALA A 179 -3.67 -17.60 -1.52
N VAL A 180 -4.06 -18.85 -1.83
CA VAL A 180 -5.26 -19.45 -1.21
C VAL A 180 -5.10 -19.73 0.28
N ARG A 181 -3.89 -19.72 0.80
CA ARG A 181 -3.62 -19.83 2.25
C ARG A 181 -3.82 -18.50 2.98
N VAL A 182 -3.67 -17.40 2.26
CA VAL A 182 -3.69 -16.03 2.80
C VAL A 182 -5.08 -15.40 2.69
N VAL A 183 -5.89 -15.81 1.70
CA VAL A 183 -7.26 -15.32 1.55
C VAL A 183 -8.27 -16.19 2.28
N ARG A 184 -9.39 -15.57 2.68
CA ARG A 184 -10.55 -16.31 3.19
C ARG A 184 -11.22 -17.16 2.10
N PRO A 185 -12.04 -18.13 2.46
CA PRO A 185 -12.85 -18.85 1.48
C PRO A 185 -13.70 -17.87 0.62
N GLY A 186 -13.61 -18.01 -0.71
CA GLY A 186 -14.24 -17.10 -1.67
C GLY A 186 -13.52 -15.76 -1.84
N GLY A 187 -12.39 -15.55 -1.18
CA GLY A 187 -11.56 -14.35 -1.35
C GLY A 187 -10.94 -14.28 -2.75
N MET A 188 -10.63 -13.08 -3.20
CA MET A 188 -10.10 -12.78 -4.52
C MET A 188 -8.59 -12.76 -4.51
N VAL A 189 -7.97 -13.23 -5.60
CA VAL A 189 -6.53 -13.12 -5.83
C VAL A 189 -6.29 -12.31 -7.10
N LEU A 190 -5.40 -11.32 -7.02
CA LEU A 190 -4.97 -10.44 -8.11
C LEU A 190 -3.45 -10.56 -8.28
N ALA A 191 -3.02 -11.40 -9.22
CA ALA A 191 -1.60 -11.59 -9.54
C ALA A 191 -1.19 -10.67 -10.69
N ILE A 192 -0.37 -9.65 -10.40
CA ILE A 192 0.19 -8.78 -11.45
C ILE A 192 1.24 -9.58 -12.22
N LYS A 193 1.04 -9.70 -13.52
CA LYS A 193 1.86 -10.49 -14.43
C LYS A 193 2.30 -9.69 -15.65
N GLY A 194 3.29 -10.22 -16.36
CA GLY A 194 3.77 -9.66 -17.61
C GLY A 194 3.02 -10.19 -18.84
N ARG A 195 3.64 -10.04 -20.00
CA ARG A 195 3.09 -10.46 -21.31
C ARG A 195 2.78 -11.96 -21.40
N THR A 196 3.42 -12.79 -20.58
CA THR A 196 3.24 -14.24 -20.53
C THR A 196 2.08 -14.71 -19.66
N ALA A 197 1.23 -13.80 -19.17
CA ALA A 197 0.14 -14.11 -18.24
C ALA A 197 -0.82 -15.20 -18.74
N ALA A 198 -1.16 -15.20 -20.02
CA ALA A 198 -2.04 -16.21 -20.62
C ALA A 198 -1.39 -17.60 -20.62
N ASP A 199 -0.09 -17.67 -20.94
CA ASP A 199 0.66 -18.93 -20.93
C ASP A 199 0.83 -19.43 -19.50
N GLU A 200 1.15 -18.54 -18.55
CA GLU A 200 1.23 -18.88 -17.14
C GLU A 200 -0.12 -19.39 -16.61
N LEU A 201 -1.23 -18.75 -16.99
CA LEU A 201 -2.57 -19.20 -16.61
C LEU A 201 -2.85 -20.60 -17.16
N THR A 202 -2.50 -20.84 -18.43
CA THR A 202 -2.68 -22.16 -19.05
C THR A 202 -1.88 -23.24 -18.31
N LYS A 203 -0.63 -22.98 -17.97
CA LYS A 203 0.23 -23.88 -17.20
C LYS A 203 -0.29 -24.10 -15.77
N ALA A 204 -0.86 -23.05 -15.14
CA ALA A 204 -1.36 -23.13 -13.78
C ALA A 204 -2.75 -23.81 -13.65
N ARG A 205 -3.51 -24.01 -14.76
CA ARG A 205 -4.86 -24.60 -14.72
C ARG A 205 -4.98 -25.92 -13.92
N PRO A 206 -4.03 -26.88 -13.99
CA PRO A 206 -4.11 -28.10 -13.19
C PRO A 206 -4.05 -27.81 -11.68
N VAL A 207 -3.15 -26.90 -11.27
CA VAL A 207 -3.00 -26.48 -9.85
C VAL A 207 -4.24 -25.73 -9.39
N LEU A 208 -4.74 -24.76 -10.19
CA LEU A 208 -5.95 -24.00 -9.88
C LEU A 208 -7.15 -24.91 -9.66
N ARG A 209 -7.33 -25.95 -10.51
CA ARG A 209 -8.38 -26.97 -10.31
C ARG A 209 -8.18 -27.75 -9.01
N ARG A 210 -6.95 -28.20 -8.74
CA ARG A 210 -6.61 -28.97 -7.52
C ARG A 210 -6.91 -28.19 -6.23
N ILE A 211 -6.58 -26.91 -6.18
CA ILE A 211 -6.88 -26.05 -5.01
C ILE A 211 -8.34 -25.55 -4.99
N GLY A 212 -9.13 -25.88 -5.99
CA GLY A 212 -10.53 -25.49 -6.10
C GLY A 212 -10.74 -24.00 -6.42
N ALA A 213 -9.75 -23.34 -7.01
CA ALA A 213 -9.88 -21.97 -7.50
C ALA A 213 -10.91 -21.86 -8.61
N ARG A 214 -11.62 -20.73 -8.68
CA ARG A 214 -12.71 -20.49 -9.63
C ARG A 214 -12.53 -19.14 -10.33
N GLY A 215 -13.12 -19.01 -11.53
CA GLY A 215 -13.15 -17.76 -12.29
C GLY A 215 -11.75 -17.26 -12.66
N ALA A 216 -10.81 -18.18 -12.97
CA ALA A 216 -9.45 -17.80 -13.31
C ALA A 216 -9.38 -17.26 -14.75
N GLU A 217 -9.00 -15.99 -14.86
CA GLU A 217 -8.96 -15.24 -16.12
C GLU A 217 -7.82 -14.22 -16.13
N VAL A 218 -7.44 -13.76 -17.31
CA VAL A 218 -6.54 -12.63 -17.51
C VAL A 218 -7.40 -11.38 -17.71
N VAL A 219 -7.18 -10.36 -16.90
CA VAL A 219 -7.84 -9.07 -17.00
C VAL A 219 -6.82 -7.96 -17.26
N ARG A 220 -7.26 -6.88 -17.91
CA ARG A 220 -6.47 -5.69 -18.18
C ARG A 220 -6.96 -4.58 -17.29
N ALA A 221 -6.12 -4.12 -16.35
CA ALA A 221 -6.43 -3.00 -15.48
C ALA A 221 -5.91 -1.69 -16.07
N GLY A 222 -6.70 -0.62 -15.98
CA GLY A 222 -6.31 0.70 -16.41
C GLY A 222 -6.30 0.92 -17.92
N GLU A 223 -7.08 0.17 -18.70
CA GLU A 223 -7.26 0.46 -20.13
C GLU A 223 -7.76 1.90 -20.31
N GLY A 224 -7.10 2.63 -21.21
CA GLY A 224 -7.34 4.06 -21.42
C GLY A 224 -6.82 5.01 -20.34
N LYS A 225 -6.28 4.48 -19.23
CA LYS A 225 -5.67 5.27 -18.15
C LYS A 225 -4.14 5.19 -18.15
N VAL A 226 -3.58 4.03 -18.47
CA VAL A 226 -2.15 3.77 -18.54
C VAL A 226 -1.81 2.97 -19.80
N ASP A 227 -0.62 3.19 -20.35
CA ASP A 227 -0.12 2.48 -21.52
C ASP A 227 1.30 1.93 -21.25
N PRO A 228 1.49 0.62 -21.34
CA PRO A 228 0.46 -0.42 -21.54
C PRO A 228 -0.41 -0.66 -20.30
N ALA A 229 -1.68 -1.03 -20.49
CA ALA A 229 -2.56 -1.46 -19.41
C ALA A 229 -1.96 -2.64 -18.64
N THR A 230 -2.17 -2.66 -17.31
CA THR A 230 -1.61 -3.67 -16.41
C THR A 230 -2.31 -5.02 -16.61
N THR A 231 -1.51 -6.05 -16.85
CA THR A 231 -2.02 -7.41 -16.97
C THR A 231 -2.10 -8.08 -15.60
N VAL A 232 -3.28 -8.55 -15.24
CA VAL A 232 -3.55 -9.21 -13.95
C VAL A 232 -4.20 -10.57 -14.21
N VAL A 233 -3.73 -11.62 -13.54
CA VAL A 233 -4.50 -12.87 -13.44
C VAL A 233 -5.35 -12.78 -12.20
N ARG A 234 -6.67 -12.84 -12.38
CA ARG A 234 -7.68 -12.83 -11.34
C ARG A 234 -8.27 -14.21 -11.16
N PHE A 235 -8.45 -14.64 -9.91
CA PHE A 235 -9.22 -15.84 -9.58
C PHE A 235 -9.74 -15.74 -8.13
N PHE A 236 -10.63 -16.66 -7.76
CA PHE A 236 -11.24 -16.70 -6.43
C PHE A 236 -10.89 -18.03 -5.74
N ALA A 237 -10.55 -17.96 -4.46
CA ALA A 237 -10.33 -19.13 -3.64
C ALA A 237 -11.63 -19.98 -3.55
N ARG A 238 -11.47 -21.27 -3.29
CA ARG A 238 -12.61 -22.18 -3.08
C ARG A 238 -13.55 -21.61 -2.00
N LEU A 239 -14.87 -21.69 -2.25
CA LEU A 239 -15.84 -21.43 -1.18
C LEU A 239 -15.65 -22.46 -0.07
N GLY A 240 -15.63 -22.01 1.18
CA GLY A 240 -15.75 -22.92 2.31
C GLY A 240 -17.00 -23.80 2.11
N ARG A 241 -16.93 -25.07 2.46
CA ARG A 241 -18.17 -25.83 2.67
C ARG A 241 -18.97 -25.02 3.69
N ALA A 242 -20.19 -24.60 3.35
CA ALA A 242 -21.15 -24.22 4.37
C ALA A 242 -21.14 -25.38 5.36
N LEU A 243 -20.75 -25.10 6.59
CA LEU A 243 -21.01 -26.06 7.68
C LEU A 243 -22.51 -26.23 7.63
N GLY A 244 -22.95 -27.34 7.03
CA GLY A 244 -24.35 -27.72 6.97
C GLY A 244 -24.84 -27.61 8.38
N GLY A 245 -25.94 -26.88 8.58
CA GLY A 245 -26.53 -26.64 9.89
C GLY A 245 -26.53 -27.94 10.68
N ALA A 246 -25.81 -27.92 11.79
CA ALA A 246 -26.06 -28.91 12.81
C ALA A 246 -27.56 -28.75 13.12
N GLN A 247 -28.37 -29.66 12.59
CA GLN A 247 -29.73 -29.88 13.05
C GLN A 247 -29.59 -30.11 14.55
N LEU A 248 -29.98 -29.12 15.33
CA LEU A 248 -30.32 -29.31 16.72
C LEU A 248 -31.47 -30.30 16.71
N LEU A 249 -31.16 -31.58 16.91
CA LEU A 249 -32.14 -32.56 17.27
C LEU A 249 -32.76 -32.10 18.58
N PRO A 250 -34.08 -32.03 18.69
CA PRO A 250 -34.72 -31.69 19.97
C PRO A 250 -34.32 -32.75 21.01
N ALA A 251 -33.91 -32.25 22.17
CA ALA A 251 -33.62 -33.09 23.34
C ALA A 251 -34.87 -33.95 23.64
N GLY A 252 -34.79 -35.22 23.29
CA GLY A 252 -35.77 -36.22 23.75
C GLY A 252 -35.63 -36.38 25.24
N HIS A 253 -36.70 -36.08 25.96
CA HIS A 253 -36.90 -36.53 27.35
C HIS A 253 -36.89 -38.06 27.35
N GLY A 254 -35.86 -38.66 27.90
CA GLY A 254 -35.76 -40.10 28.16
C GLY A 254 -35.39 -40.30 29.61
N GLU A 255 -36.35 -40.87 30.31
CA GLU A 255 -36.32 -41.21 31.72
C GLU A 255 -35.19 -42.17 32.10
N SER A 256 -34.75 -42.00 33.35
CA SER A 256 -33.77 -42.81 34.05
C SER A 256 -34.22 -44.24 34.31
N THR A 257 -33.35 -45.25 34.22
CA THR A 257 -33.21 -46.33 35.16
C THR A 257 -31.87 -47.05 35.06
N GLY A 258 -31.21 -47.22 36.23
CA GLY A 258 -30.47 -48.44 36.56
C GLY A 258 -28.97 -48.50 36.42
N GLY A 259 -28.25 -48.29 37.53
CA GLY A 259 -27.29 -49.26 38.08
C GLY A 259 -25.90 -49.44 37.50
N GLY A 260 -24.88 -48.89 38.16
CA GLY A 260 -23.50 -49.20 38.46
C GLY A 260 -22.62 -50.02 37.52
N PRO A 261 -21.29 -50.16 37.77
CA PRO A 261 -20.44 -49.68 38.86
C PRO A 261 -19.17 -48.88 38.45
N GLU A 262 -18.61 -48.22 39.44
CA GLU A 262 -17.32 -47.52 39.47
C GLU A 262 -16.16 -48.26 38.82
N ARG A 263 -15.42 -47.54 37.96
CA ARG A 263 -13.99 -47.82 37.67
C ARG A 263 -13.16 -46.56 37.78
N SER A 264 -12.21 -46.64 38.70
CA SER A 264 -11.13 -45.73 39.09
C SER A 264 -10.34 -45.14 37.90
N PRO A 265 -9.89 -43.87 37.95
CA PRO A 265 -9.09 -43.26 36.89
C PRO A 265 -7.59 -43.59 37.05
N ARG A 266 -7.00 -44.15 36.01
CA ARG A 266 -5.52 -44.32 35.93
C ARG A 266 -4.94 -43.25 35.01
N ASN A 267 -4.05 -42.46 35.62
CA ASN A 267 -2.86 -41.81 35.11
C ASN A 267 -2.88 -41.21 33.66
N ARG A 268 -3.00 -39.88 33.60
CA ARG A 268 -2.50 -39.11 32.48
C ARG A 268 -1.26 -38.29 32.91
N PRO A 269 -0.17 -38.24 32.12
CA PRO A 269 0.99 -37.40 32.45
C PRO A 269 0.65 -35.92 32.22
N ARG A 270 1.09 -35.07 33.17
CA ARG A 270 1.00 -33.61 33.11
C ARG A 270 1.94 -33.12 32.01
N LEU A 271 1.41 -32.45 31.00
CA LEU A 271 2.18 -31.57 30.13
C LEU A 271 2.19 -30.17 30.76
N ALA A 272 3.41 -29.65 30.88
CA ALA A 272 3.73 -28.36 31.49
C ALA A 272 3.04 -27.20 30.79
N GLY A 273 2.62 -26.22 31.59
CA GLY A 273 1.83 -25.07 31.16
C GLY A 273 2.57 -24.12 30.24
N TRP A 274 1.79 -23.64 29.28
CA TRP A 274 2.06 -22.39 28.58
C TRP A 274 1.13 -21.32 29.16
N PRO A 275 1.62 -20.08 29.37
CA PRO A 275 0.78 -19.02 29.91
C PRO A 275 -0.26 -18.57 28.87
N ALA A 276 -1.50 -18.52 29.31
CA ALA A 276 -2.60 -17.94 28.54
C ALA A 276 -2.34 -16.44 28.34
N ASN A 277 -2.24 -16.00 27.09
CA ASN A 277 -2.29 -14.60 26.71
C ASN A 277 -3.73 -14.11 26.82
N SER A 278 -3.97 -13.23 27.80
CA SER A 278 -5.22 -12.51 28.00
C SER A 278 -5.48 -11.52 26.86
N PRO A 279 -6.75 -11.38 26.40
CA PRO A 279 -7.11 -10.46 25.31
C PRO A 279 -7.38 -9.01 25.75
N ASP A 280 -6.82 -8.52 26.87
CA ASP A 280 -7.13 -7.20 27.47
C ASP A 280 -5.97 -6.22 27.54
N ALA A 281 -5.14 -6.10 26.52
CA ALA A 281 -4.05 -5.12 26.50
C ALA A 281 -4.06 -4.23 25.25
N TRP A 282 -5.22 -3.72 24.84
CA TRP A 282 -5.28 -2.57 23.92
C TRP A 282 -6.37 -1.59 24.37
N ARG A 283 -6.01 -0.73 25.36
CA ARG A 283 -6.74 0.51 25.63
C ARG A 283 -5.95 1.68 25.06
N PRO A 284 -6.55 2.55 24.23
CA PRO A 284 -5.90 3.78 23.83
C PRO A 284 -5.79 4.73 25.02
N ALA A 285 -4.59 5.27 25.22
CA ALA A 285 -4.27 6.25 26.22
C ALA A 285 -5.12 7.51 26.10
N GLY A 286 -5.49 8.04 27.27
CA GLY A 286 -6.50 9.02 27.56
C GLY A 286 -6.44 10.34 26.78
N ARG A 287 -7.62 10.88 26.64
CA ARG A 287 -7.90 12.29 26.35
C ARG A 287 -7.20 13.19 27.39
N CYS A 288 -6.32 14.02 26.97
CA CYS A 288 -5.83 15.12 27.78
C CYS A 288 -6.22 16.45 27.11
N GLY A 289 -6.89 17.31 27.93
CA GLY A 289 -6.78 18.75 27.83
C GLY A 289 -7.65 19.48 26.83
N GLN A 290 -8.81 19.92 27.31
CA GLN A 290 -9.53 21.08 26.79
C GLN A 290 -8.59 22.29 26.69
N ASN A 291 -8.40 22.84 25.49
CA ASN A 291 -7.85 24.19 25.35
C ASN A 291 -8.92 25.12 24.76
N ARG A 292 -9.20 26.14 25.59
CA ARG A 292 -10.16 27.23 25.41
C ARG A 292 -9.84 28.00 24.13
N ARG A 293 -10.84 28.22 23.29
CA ARG A 293 -10.84 29.22 22.20
C ARG A 293 -10.85 30.64 22.78
N PRO A 294 -10.02 31.56 22.31
CA PRO A 294 -10.24 32.99 22.55
C PRO A 294 -11.30 33.49 21.55
N ARG A 295 -12.30 34.20 22.09
CA ARG A 295 -13.26 35.04 21.33
C ARG A 295 -12.49 36.22 20.77
N LEU A 296 -12.55 36.46 19.47
CA LEU A 296 -12.24 37.75 18.88
C LEU A 296 -13.53 38.40 18.38
N ALA A 297 -13.69 39.63 18.83
CA ALA A 297 -14.79 40.52 18.52
C ALA A 297 -14.79 40.95 17.05
N GLY A 298 -15.99 41.20 16.51
CA GLY A 298 -16.21 41.64 15.16
C GLY A 298 -15.77 43.05 14.87
N THR A 299 -15.48 43.32 13.59
CA THR A 299 -15.70 44.62 12.97
C THR A 299 -16.13 44.35 11.50
N SER A 300 -17.27 44.96 11.20
CA SER A 300 -17.92 45.07 9.89
C SER A 300 -17.05 45.87 8.89
N GLY A 301 -17.02 45.41 7.62
CA GLY A 301 -16.41 46.17 6.55
C GLY A 301 -16.80 45.60 5.19
N ALA A 302 -17.99 45.97 4.72
CA ALA A 302 -18.46 45.66 3.37
C ALA A 302 -17.66 46.44 2.33
N ARG A 303 -16.99 45.78 1.41
CA ARG A 303 -16.56 46.34 0.13
C ARG A 303 -17.08 45.46 -1.02
N ARG A 304 -18.08 46.03 -1.73
CA ARG A 304 -18.53 45.59 -3.05
C ARG A 304 -17.38 45.77 -4.04
N VAL A 305 -17.02 44.73 -4.77
CA VAL A 305 -16.24 44.84 -6.00
C VAL A 305 -17.09 44.36 -7.17
N ARG A 306 -17.17 45.25 -8.14
CA ARG A 306 -17.97 45.20 -9.39
C ARG A 306 -17.52 44.05 -10.27
N ALA A 307 -18.50 43.36 -10.84
CA ALA A 307 -18.34 42.44 -11.96
C ALA A 307 -18.00 43.24 -13.25
N HIS A 308 -16.88 42.90 -13.88
CA HIS A 308 -16.60 43.27 -15.26
C HIS A 308 -17.03 42.13 -16.19
N ARG A 309 -18.05 42.38 -16.97
CA ARG A 309 -18.43 41.65 -18.19
C ARG A 309 -17.33 41.85 -19.22
N VAL A 310 -16.75 40.79 -19.76
CA VAL A 310 -15.98 40.83 -21.00
C VAL A 310 -16.69 40.02 -22.06
N SER A 311 -16.79 40.69 -23.18
CA SER A 311 -17.59 40.45 -24.38
C SER A 311 -17.05 39.24 -25.18
N THR A 312 -18.00 38.61 -25.83
CA THR A 312 -17.88 37.58 -26.86
C THR A 312 -17.15 38.07 -28.10
N GLU A 313 -16.11 37.36 -28.56
CA GLU A 313 -15.59 37.46 -29.93
C GLU A 313 -15.44 36.11 -30.61
N ARG A 314 -16.20 35.99 -31.64
CA ARG A 314 -16.23 35.36 -32.96
C ARG A 314 -15.17 34.24 -33.24
N ARG A 315 -15.72 33.10 -33.62
CA ARG A 315 -15.03 32.00 -34.33
C ARG A 315 -14.73 32.40 -35.80
N PRO A 316 -13.59 32.01 -36.37
CA PRO A 316 -13.43 31.97 -37.83
C PRO A 316 -13.93 30.65 -38.42
N ARG A 317 -14.63 30.81 -39.53
CA ARG A 317 -15.24 29.83 -40.41
C ARG A 317 -14.12 29.16 -41.26
N ILE A 318 -13.99 27.87 -41.23
CA ILE A 318 -13.12 27.12 -42.14
C ILE A 318 -13.96 26.65 -43.33
N GLU A 319 -13.60 27.18 -44.51
CA GLU A 319 -14.11 26.79 -45.82
C GLU A 319 -13.62 25.39 -46.19
N ARG A 320 -14.58 24.58 -46.63
CA ARG A 320 -14.33 23.34 -47.33
C ARG A 320 -13.92 23.64 -48.78
N ARG A 321 -12.75 23.23 -49.22
CA ARG A 321 -12.43 23.09 -50.64
C ARG A 321 -12.56 21.62 -51.04
N SER A 322 -13.52 21.39 -51.90
CA SER A 322 -13.73 20.22 -52.72
C SER A 322 -12.93 20.36 -54.04
N GLY A 323 -12.45 19.27 -54.58
CA GLY A 323 -11.85 19.11 -55.92
C GLY A 323 -10.49 18.44 -55.81
N GLU A 324 -10.08 17.46 -56.55
CA GLU A 324 -10.51 16.95 -57.86
C GLU A 324 -9.85 15.59 -58.06
N ARG A 325 -10.49 14.79 -58.85
CA ARG A 325 -10.05 13.46 -59.32
C ARG A 325 -8.88 13.62 -60.29
N GLY A 326 -7.97 12.67 -60.28
CA GLY A 326 -6.94 12.46 -61.33
C GLY A 326 -6.49 11.00 -61.33
N ARG A 327 -6.95 10.27 -62.32
CA ARG A 327 -6.44 8.96 -62.76
C ARG A 327 -5.02 9.14 -63.29
N VAL A 328 -4.12 8.24 -63.01
CA VAL A 328 -3.47 7.32 -63.92
C VAL A 328 -2.85 6.19 -63.08
#